data_eb002b2780121ec67b3f7f76a55e6310
#
_entry.id   eb002b2780121ec67b3f7f76a55e6310
#
_cell.length_a   1.000
_cell.length_b   1.000
_cell.length_c   1.000
_cell.angle_alpha   90.00
_cell.angle_beta   90.00
_cell.angle_gamma   90.00
#
_symmetry.space_group_name_H-M   'P 1'
#
loop_
_entity.id
_entity.type
_entity.pdbx_description
1 polymer ?
#
loop_
_entity_poly.entity_id
_entity_poly.type
_entity_poly.pdbx_seq_one_letter_code
_entity_poly.pdbx_strand_id
1 'polypeptide(L)'
;LYNHPKVKAHVSFTHGEGFGRPLLEATFSEKPVITSSWSGHVDFLDPKLSVLLGGEMNKTPREAFPRNIWTEGAEWFTVNYPNSSKVLMNVYKNYKTYKFNATEQGKINSGKFSHTNMTKVFEEILDRYIPKTPKEVSLNLPKLKKVTDTNTKVRLPKLKKVNVDDN
;
A
#
# COMPACT_ATOMS: atom_id res chain seq x y z
N LEU A 1 11.29 3.06 18.98
CA LEU A 1 10.78 2.00 19.86
C LEU A 1 11.28 0.63 19.41
N TYR A 2 11.10 0.21 18.15
CA TYR A 2 11.49 -1.12 17.65
C TYR A 2 12.95 -1.48 17.91
N ASN A 3 13.87 -0.53 17.76
CA ASN A 3 15.32 -0.77 17.96
C ASN A 3 15.76 -0.73 19.43
N HIS A 4 14.87 -0.43 20.38
CA HIS A 4 15.25 -0.37 21.79
C HIS A 4 15.70 -1.75 22.30
N PRO A 5 16.84 -1.87 23.02
CA PRO A 5 17.43 -3.17 23.39
C PRO A 5 16.57 -4.00 24.35
N LYS A 6 15.71 -3.36 25.13
CA LYS A 6 14.76 -4.04 26.02
C LYS A 6 13.53 -4.59 25.29
N VAL A 7 13.19 -4.06 24.09
CA VAL A 7 12.12 -4.61 23.25
C VAL A 7 12.63 -5.85 22.55
N LYS A 8 12.00 -6.99 22.80
CA LYS A 8 12.46 -8.30 22.31
C LYS A 8 11.61 -8.83 21.16
N ALA A 9 10.35 -8.48 21.08
CA ALA A 9 9.44 -8.91 20.02
C ALA A 9 8.40 -7.83 19.77
N HIS A 10 7.78 -7.88 18.59
CA HIS A 10 6.57 -7.13 18.26
C HIS A 10 5.39 -8.10 18.27
N VAL A 11 4.34 -7.75 19.02
CA VAL A 11 3.14 -8.58 19.16
C VAL A 11 1.93 -7.76 18.73
N SER A 12 1.12 -8.30 17.82
CA SER A 12 -0.12 -7.68 17.37
C SER A 12 -1.18 -8.75 17.18
N PHE A 13 -2.29 -8.66 17.90
CA PHE A 13 -3.47 -9.51 17.74
C PHE A 13 -4.50 -8.79 16.87
N THR A 14 -4.05 -8.28 15.73
CA THR A 14 -4.93 -7.57 14.81
C THR A 14 -6.01 -8.50 14.25
N HIS A 15 -7.21 -7.97 14.09
CA HIS A 15 -8.34 -8.64 13.45
C HIS A 15 -8.26 -8.61 11.92
N GLY A 16 -7.42 -7.73 11.38
CA GLY A 16 -7.16 -7.58 9.95
C GLY A 16 -6.34 -6.32 9.67
N GLU A 17 -5.53 -6.41 8.65
CA GLU A 17 -4.67 -5.32 8.19
C GLU A 17 -4.80 -5.22 6.67
N GLY A 18 -4.96 -4.03 6.12
CA GLY A 18 -4.92 -3.85 4.68
C GLY A 18 -3.57 -4.31 4.10
N PHE A 19 -2.49 -3.84 4.67
CA PHE A 19 -1.12 -4.24 4.35
C PHE A 19 -0.32 -4.66 5.60
N GLY A 20 -0.52 -3.96 6.72
CA GLY A 20 0.20 -4.22 7.97
C GLY A 20 1.57 -3.52 8.03
N ARG A 21 1.62 -2.25 7.62
CA ARG A 21 2.86 -1.46 7.63
C ARG A 21 3.61 -1.49 8.96
N PRO A 22 3.00 -1.36 10.14
CA PRO A 22 3.71 -1.47 11.41
C PRO A 22 4.41 -2.84 11.61
N LEU A 23 3.80 -3.91 11.09
CA LEU A 23 4.38 -5.26 11.14
C LEU A 23 5.58 -5.38 10.20
N LEU A 24 5.50 -4.79 9.00
CA LEU A 24 6.63 -4.72 8.08
C LEU A 24 7.80 -3.94 8.71
N GLU A 25 7.54 -2.75 9.24
CA GLU A 25 8.54 -1.91 9.91
C GLU A 25 9.19 -2.64 11.10
N ALA A 26 8.41 -3.43 11.85
CA ALA A 26 8.94 -4.24 12.94
C ALA A 26 9.94 -5.30 12.45
N THR A 27 9.75 -5.90 11.27
CA THR A 27 10.69 -6.88 10.71
C THR A 27 12.08 -6.28 10.46
N PHE A 28 12.17 -5.00 10.09
CA PHE A 28 13.45 -4.31 9.86
C PHE A 28 14.31 -4.19 11.14
N SER A 29 13.68 -4.32 12.31
CA SER A 29 14.41 -4.40 13.58
C SER A 29 15.01 -5.79 13.84
N GLU A 30 14.75 -6.74 12.96
CA GLU A 30 15.19 -8.15 13.06
C GLU A 30 14.72 -8.84 14.34
N LYS A 31 13.62 -8.40 14.94
CA LYS A 31 13.04 -9.00 16.14
C LYS A 31 11.82 -9.85 15.76
N PRO A 32 11.53 -10.90 16.53
CA PRO A 32 10.35 -11.72 16.28
C PRO A 32 9.07 -10.88 16.14
N VAL A 33 8.35 -11.08 15.05
CA VAL A 33 7.01 -10.55 14.84
C VAL A 33 6.02 -11.68 15.08
N ILE A 34 5.07 -11.44 15.98
CA ILE A 34 4.05 -12.38 16.42
C ILE A 34 2.70 -11.73 16.12
N THR A 35 1.95 -12.30 15.18
CA THR A 35 0.70 -11.69 14.73
C THR A 35 -0.30 -12.74 14.23
N SER A 36 -1.53 -12.34 13.91
CA SER A 36 -2.55 -13.22 13.32
C SER A 36 -2.07 -13.83 11.99
N SER A 37 -2.56 -15.03 11.66
CA SER A 37 -2.23 -15.71 10.40
C SER A 37 -3.16 -15.33 9.24
N TRP A 38 -3.76 -14.14 9.27
CA TRP A 38 -4.78 -13.72 8.31
C TRP A 38 -4.64 -12.27 7.91
N SER A 39 -4.97 -11.95 6.66
CA SER A 39 -5.01 -10.60 6.09
C SER A 39 -3.67 -10.15 5.46
N GLY A 40 -3.57 -8.88 5.02
CA GLY A 40 -2.53 -8.40 4.11
C GLY A 40 -1.07 -8.59 4.55
N HIS A 41 -0.80 -8.71 5.83
CA HIS A 41 0.57 -8.90 6.31
C HIS A 41 1.14 -10.29 6.06
N VAL A 42 0.31 -11.29 5.74
CA VAL A 42 0.80 -12.63 5.39
C VAL A 42 1.53 -12.66 4.04
N ASP A 43 1.38 -11.61 3.22
CA ASP A 43 2.07 -11.49 1.94
C ASP A 43 3.58 -11.23 2.07
N PHE A 44 4.02 -10.77 3.23
CA PHE A 44 5.42 -10.49 3.49
C PHE A 44 5.99 -11.15 4.76
N LEU A 45 5.18 -11.87 5.52
CA LEU A 45 5.62 -12.64 6.68
C LEU A 45 5.67 -14.14 6.33
N ASP A 46 6.87 -14.69 6.18
CA ASP A 46 7.05 -16.11 5.95
C ASP A 46 6.68 -16.89 7.25
N PRO A 47 5.76 -17.88 7.18
CA PRO A 47 5.35 -18.66 8.35
C PRO A 47 6.47 -19.50 8.98
N LYS A 48 7.59 -19.71 8.29
CA LYS A 48 8.78 -20.38 8.82
C LYS A 48 9.69 -19.42 9.59
N LEU A 49 9.61 -18.12 9.29
CA LEU A 49 10.51 -17.09 9.83
C LEU A 49 9.78 -16.16 10.82
N SER A 50 8.47 -16.04 10.72
CA SER A 50 7.61 -15.24 11.59
C SER A 50 6.66 -16.12 12.39
N VAL A 51 6.08 -15.56 13.45
CA VAL A 51 5.15 -16.31 14.31
C VAL A 51 3.71 -15.93 13.99
N LEU A 52 3.07 -16.75 13.17
CA LEU A 52 1.69 -16.55 12.76
C LEU A 52 0.74 -17.34 13.66
N LEU A 53 -0.16 -16.64 14.33
CA LEU A 53 -1.11 -17.18 15.30
C LEU A 53 -2.39 -17.62 14.61
N GLY A 54 -2.75 -18.87 14.77
CA GLY A 54 -4.01 -19.43 14.28
C GLY A 54 -5.22 -18.85 15.02
N GLY A 55 -6.35 -18.89 14.35
CA GLY A 55 -7.64 -18.40 14.86
C GLY A 55 -8.77 -18.72 13.91
N GLU A 56 -9.87 -18.01 14.03
CA GLU A 56 -11.08 -18.23 13.24
C GLU A 56 -11.78 -16.90 12.91
N MET A 57 -12.64 -16.92 11.89
CA MET A 57 -13.52 -15.79 11.56
C MET A 57 -14.69 -15.77 12.54
N ASN A 58 -14.90 -14.64 13.18
CA ASN A 58 -16.01 -14.42 14.11
C ASN A 58 -16.82 -13.22 13.69
N LYS A 59 -18.13 -13.25 13.95
CA LYS A 59 -19.02 -12.12 13.72
C LYS A 59 -18.54 -10.91 14.50
N THR A 60 -18.49 -9.78 13.83
CA THR A 60 -18.10 -8.51 14.44
C THR A 60 -19.19 -8.04 15.40
N PRO A 61 -18.86 -7.75 16.68
CA PRO A 61 -19.82 -7.14 17.59
C PRO A 61 -20.26 -5.77 17.08
N ARG A 62 -21.55 -5.48 17.16
CA ARG A 62 -22.12 -4.22 16.70
C ARG A 62 -21.49 -3.01 17.39
N GLU A 63 -21.10 -3.18 18.65
CA GLU A 63 -20.52 -2.16 19.50
C GLU A 63 -19.07 -1.80 19.14
N ALA A 64 -18.41 -2.64 18.35
CA ALA A 64 -17.03 -2.45 17.94
C ALA A 64 -16.85 -1.30 16.92
N PHE A 65 -17.93 -0.88 16.26
CA PHE A 65 -17.90 0.16 15.23
C PHE A 65 -18.96 1.23 15.44
N PRO A 66 -18.73 2.46 14.95
CA PRO A 66 -19.77 3.48 14.85
C PRO A 66 -20.96 2.94 14.04
N ARG A 67 -22.18 3.33 14.43
CA ARG A 67 -23.43 2.79 13.85
C ARG A 67 -23.55 2.92 12.33
N ASN A 68 -22.90 3.92 11.76
CA ASN A 68 -22.91 4.20 10.32
C ASN A 68 -21.83 3.45 9.51
N ILE A 69 -20.95 2.71 10.17
CA ILE A 69 -19.86 1.95 9.52
C ILE A 69 -20.08 0.45 9.63
N TRP A 70 -20.83 0.00 10.63
CA TRP A 70 -21.10 -1.42 10.85
C TRP A 70 -22.00 -1.99 9.74
N THR A 71 -21.59 -3.13 9.18
CA THR A 71 -22.37 -3.89 8.21
C THR A 71 -22.83 -5.20 8.85
N GLU A 72 -24.12 -5.51 8.70
CA GLU A 72 -24.68 -6.77 9.19
C GLU A 72 -23.99 -7.96 8.51
N GLY A 73 -23.61 -8.95 9.33
CA GLY A 73 -22.88 -10.13 8.85
C GLY A 73 -21.37 -9.91 8.65
N ALA A 74 -20.83 -8.73 8.95
CA ALA A 74 -19.39 -8.51 8.93
C ALA A 74 -18.67 -9.46 9.90
N GLU A 75 -17.53 -9.98 9.46
CA GLU A 75 -16.68 -10.87 10.24
C GLU A 75 -15.26 -10.35 10.31
N TRP A 76 -14.56 -10.70 11.37
CA TRP A 76 -13.15 -10.43 11.54
C TRP A 76 -12.41 -11.65 12.08
N PHE A 77 -11.10 -11.71 11.84
CA PHE A 77 -10.29 -12.78 12.35
C PHE A 77 -9.98 -12.59 13.84
N THR A 78 -10.15 -13.63 14.64
CA THR A 78 -9.82 -13.61 16.06
C THR A 78 -8.82 -14.73 16.36
N VAL A 79 -7.67 -14.39 16.92
CA VAL A 79 -6.64 -15.36 17.31
C VAL A 79 -7.15 -16.26 18.45
N ASN A 80 -6.70 -17.50 18.48
CA ASN A 80 -6.94 -18.38 19.61
C ASN A 80 -6.08 -17.96 20.81
N TYR A 81 -6.64 -17.16 21.74
CA TYR A 81 -5.91 -16.60 22.87
C TYR A 81 -5.25 -17.64 23.78
N PRO A 82 -5.90 -18.76 24.18
CA PRO A 82 -5.26 -19.81 24.95
C PRO A 82 -4.02 -20.39 24.26
N ASN A 83 -4.07 -20.61 22.96
CA ASN A 83 -2.92 -21.08 22.19
C ASN A 83 -1.87 -19.99 22.03
N SER A 84 -2.27 -18.75 21.81
CA SER A 84 -1.35 -17.60 21.69
C SER A 84 -0.50 -17.43 22.94
N SER A 85 -1.07 -17.60 24.13
CA SER A 85 -0.33 -17.57 25.40
C SER A 85 0.78 -18.63 25.44
N LYS A 86 0.51 -19.85 24.98
CA LYS A 86 1.52 -20.93 24.91
C LYS A 86 2.61 -20.58 23.91
N VAL A 87 2.25 -20.01 22.76
CA VAL A 87 3.20 -19.60 21.73
C VAL A 87 4.09 -18.47 22.24
N LEU A 88 3.54 -17.46 22.89
CA LEU A 88 4.32 -16.37 23.50
C LEU A 88 5.35 -16.90 24.53
N MET A 89 4.93 -17.83 25.39
CA MET A 89 5.82 -18.48 26.34
C MET A 89 6.92 -19.28 25.63
N ASN A 90 6.61 -19.97 24.54
CA ASN A 90 7.58 -20.70 23.74
C ASN A 90 8.59 -19.76 23.07
N VAL A 91 8.16 -18.64 22.51
CA VAL A 91 9.04 -17.60 21.95
C VAL A 91 9.98 -17.06 23.03
N TYR A 92 9.47 -16.79 24.23
CA TYR A 92 10.27 -16.35 25.35
C TYR A 92 11.37 -17.35 25.73
N LYS A 93 10.99 -18.63 25.90
CA LYS A 93 11.93 -19.71 26.29
C LYS A 93 12.99 -20.00 25.23
N ASN A 94 12.60 -19.95 23.95
CA ASN A 94 13.44 -20.29 22.80
C ASN A 94 13.86 -19.05 21.98
N TYR A 95 14.00 -17.91 22.63
CA TYR A 95 14.19 -16.61 21.99
C TYR A 95 15.31 -16.59 20.94
N LYS A 96 16.43 -17.29 21.18
CA LYS A 96 17.56 -17.31 20.24
C LYS A 96 17.17 -17.84 18.86
N THR A 97 16.39 -18.91 18.80
CA THR A 97 15.89 -19.49 17.55
C THR A 97 14.97 -18.52 16.81
N TYR A 98 14.01 -17.94 17.54
CA TYR A 98 13.08 -16.98 16.95
C TYR A 98 13.78 -15.69 16.50
N LYS A 99 14.81 -15.24 17.22
CA LYS A 99 15.63 -14.09 16.82
C LYS A 99 16.41 -14.38 15.54
N PHE A 100 16.97 -15.58 15.38
CA PHE A 100 17.64 -16.00 14.16
C PHE A 100 16.69 -15.95 12.96
N ASN A 101 15.51 -16.57 13.07
CA ASN A 101 14.48 -16.53 12.02
C ASN A 101 14.06 -15.10 11.69
N ALA A 102 13.84 -14.27 12.71
CA ALA A 102 13.47 -12.87 12.53
C ALA A 102 14.55 -12.04 11.81
N THR A 103 15.84 -12.37 12.04
CA THR A 103 16.94 -11.73 11.30
C THR A 103 16.86 -12.07 9.81
N GLU A 104 16.58 -13.32 9.45
CA GLU A 104 16.42 -13.71 8.05
C GLU A 104 15.18 -13.06 7.43
N GLN A 105 14.05 -13.01 8.14
CA GLN A 105 12.85 -12.30 7.69
C GLN A 105 13.13 -10.81 7.45
N GLY A 106 13.87 -10.17 8.37
CA GLY A 106 14.24 -8.76 8.25
C GLY A 106 15.11 -8.49 7.02
N LYS A 107 16.08 -9.34 6.71
CA LYS A 107 16.93 -9.24 5.51
C LYS A 107 16.10 -9.35 4.22
N ILE A 108 15.21 -10.34 4.14
CA ILE A 108 14.33 -10.54 2.99
C ILE A 108 13.47 -9.30 2.77
N ASN A 109 12.81 -8.82 3.82
CA ASN A 109 11.92 -7.68 3.71
C ASN A 109 12.68 -6.37 3.44
N SER A 110 13.85 -6.16 4.03
CA SER A 110 14.70 -4.99 3.75
C SER A 110 15.14 -4.95 2.29
N GLY A 111 15.42 -6.08 1.67
CA GLY A 111 15.71 -6.17 0.23
C GLY A 111 14.46 -5.91 -0.60
N LYS A 112 13.37 -6.65 -0.33
CA LYS A 112 12.12 -6.59 -1.10
C LYS A 112 11.50 -5.19 -1.09
N PHE A 113 11.45 -4.54 0.05
CA PHE A 113 10.84 -3.23 0.25
C PHE A 113 11.85 -2.08 0.35
N SER A 114 13.08 -2.27 -0.16
CA SER A 114 14.04 -1.18 -0.31
C SER A 114 13.52 -0.13 -1.29
N HIS A 115 13.90 1.13 -1.10
CA HIS A 115 13.55 2.21 -2.02
C HIS A 115 13.94 1.87 -3.46
N THR A 116 15.16 1.38 -3.67
CA THR A 116 15.66 0.98 -4.99
C THR A 116 14.80 -0.10 -5.64
N ASN A 117 14.42 -1.14 -4.89
CA ASN A 117 13.59 -2.21 -5.44
C ASN A 117 12.17 -1.75 -5.71
N MET A 118 11.58 -0.98 -4.80
CA MET A 118 10.24 -0.43 -4.99
C MET A 118 10.15 0.54 -6.16
N THR A 119 11.20 1.36 -6.40
CA THR A 119 11.28 2.20 -7.58
C THR A 119 11.25 1.38 -8.87
N LYS A 120 12.05 0.30 -8.95
CA LYS A 120 12.04 -0.61 -10.13
C LYS A 120 10.67 -1.22 -10.37
N VAL A 121 10.04 -1.77 -9.32
CA VAL A 121 8.69 -2.35 -9.43
C VAL A 121 7.68 -1.31 -9.90
N PHE A 122 7.77 -0.08 -9.41
CA PHE A 122 6.90 1.02 -9.83
C PHE A 122 7.13 1.40 -11.30
N GLU A 123 8.38 1.53 -11.73
CA GLU A 123 8.75 1.79 -13.13
C GLU A 123 8.21 0.70 -14.07
N GLU A 124 8.36 -0.57 -13.70
CA GLU A 124 7.82 -1.72 -14.47
C GLU A 124 6.28 -1.66 -14.59
N ILE A 125 5.58 -1.26 -13.52
CA ILE A 125 4.14 -1.08 -13.54
C ILE A 125 3.75 0.08 -14.47
N LEU A 126 4.45 1.21 -14.38
CA LEU A 126 4.20 2.36 -15.24
C LEU A 126 4.42 2.01 -16.72
N ASP A 127 5.52 1.34 -17.05
CA ASP A 127 5.83 0.93 -18.42
C ASP A 127 4.79 -0.04 -18.99
N ARG A 128 4.18 -0.87 -18.15
CA ARG A 128 3.17 -1.85 -18.55
C ARG A 128 1.79 -1.25 -18.76
N TYR A 129 1.38 -0.32 -17.91
CA TYR A 129 -0.01 0.12 -17.83
C TYR A 129 -0.25 1.56 -18.29
N ILE A 130 0.77 2.40 -18.35
CA ILE A 130 0.62 3.77 -18.87
C ILE A 130 0.86 3.77 -20.38
N PRO A 131 -0.10 4.27 -21.19
CA PRO A 131 0.11 4.46 -22.61
C PRO A 131 1.32 5.37 -22.83
N LYS A 132 2.23 4.96 -23.73
CA LYS A 132 3.33 5.85 -24.13
C LYS A 132 2.74 7.10 -24.73
N THR A 133 2.89 8.24 -24.05
CA THR A 133 2.51 9.54 -24.60
C THR A 133 3.22 9.75 -25.93
N PRO A 134 2.53 10.24 -26.97
CA PRO A 134 3.19 10.57 -28.23
C PRO A 134 4.36 11.53 -27.93
N LYS A 135 5.52 11.25 -28.52
CA LYS A 135 6.66 12.18 -28.44
C LYS A 135 6.20 13.54 -28.95
N GLU A 136 6.57 14.60 -28.25
CA GLU A 136 6.31 15.97 -28.72
C GLU A 136 6.74 16.08 -30.18
N VAL A 137 5.76 16.27 -31.04
CA VAL A 137 6.03 16.59 -32.45
C VAL A 137 6.34 18.08 -32.49
N SER A 138 7.58 18.42 -32.74
CA SER A 138 7.93 19.80 -33.00
C SER A 138 7.16 20.30 -34.23
N LEU A 139 6.11 21.10 -34.00
CA LEU A 139 5.35 21.71 -35.08
C LEU A 139 6.23 22.75 -35.75
N ASN A 140 6.75 22.42 -36.93
CA ASN A 140 7.35 23.42 -37.81
C ASN A 140 6.24 24.30 -38.38
N LEU A 141 5.84 25.29 -37.62
CA LEU A 141 4.88 26.27 -38.10
C LEU A 141 5.53 27.08 -39.23
N PRO A 142 4.83 27.26 -40.39
CA PRO A 142 5.33 28.10 -41.45
C PRO A 142 5.54 29.54 -40.92
N LYS A 143 6.71 30.12 -41.19
CA LYS A 143 6.99 31.53 -40.83
C LYS A 143 5.94 32.41 -41.49
N LEU A 144 5.17 33.13 -40.67
CA LEU A 144 4.25 34.15 -41.17
C LEU A 144 5.04 35.14 -42.00
N LYS A 145 4.67 35.29 -43.31
CA LYS A 145 5.19 36.35 -44.16
C LYS A 145 4.56 37.67 -43.69
N LYS A 146 5.42 38.65 -43.37
CA LYS A 146 4.96 40.00 -43.04
C LYS A 146 4.25 40.56 -44.26
N VAL A 147 2.96 40.80 -44.16
CA VAL A 147 2.21 41.47 -45.23
C VAL A 147 2.64 42.94 -45.21
N THR A 148 3.38 43.32 -46.25
CA THR A 148 3.89 44.71 -46.42
C THR A 148 2.90 45.61 -47.13
N ASP A 149 1.71 45.11 -47.46
CA ASP A 149 0.67 45.89 -48.17
C ASP A 149 -0.31 46.50 -47.18
N THR A 150 -0.18 47.81 -46.99
CA THR A 150 -0.96 48.65 -46.08
C THR A 150 -2.36 49.02 -46.65
N ASN A 151 -2.77 48.45 -47.78
CA ASN A 151 -4.00 48.92 -48.45
C ASN A 151 -5.11 47.88 -48.59
N THR A 152 -5.02 46.74 -47.99
CA THR A 152 -6.12 45.77 -47.99
C THR A 152 -7.01 45.98 -46.75
N LYS A 153 -8.12 46.73 -46.93
CA LYS A 153 -9.17 46.81 -45.90
C LYS A 153 -9.73 45.39 -45.68
N VAL A 154 -9.30 44.73 -44.59
CA VAL A 154 -9.85 43.45 -44.14
C VAL A 154 -11.32 43.67 -43.77
N ARG A 155 -12.22 43.21 -44.60
CA ARG A 155 -13.67 43.17 -44.25
C ARG A 155 -13.86 41.98 -43.34
N LEU A 156 -14.03 42.21 -42.05
CA LEU A 156 -14.45 41.20 -41.10
C LEU A 156 -15.86 40.69 -41.46
N PRO A 157 -16.10 39.37 -41.44
CA PRO A 157 -17.45 38.83 -41.64
C PRO A 157 -18.37 39.34 -40.52
N LYS A 158 -19.57 39.78 -40.93
CA LYS A 158 -20.61 40.18 -39.97
C LYS A 158 -21.05 38.94 -39.18
N LEU A 159 -20.94 38.97 -37.86
CA LEU A 159 -21.48 37.96 -36.97
C LEU A 159 -23.02 37.89 -37.16
N LYS A 160 -23.55 36.72 -37.53
CA LYS A 160 -25.00 36.47 -37.50
C LYS A 160 -25.43 36.31 -36.03
N LYS A 161 -26.42 37.11 -35.60
CA LYS A 161 -27.07 36.88 -34.30
C LYS A 161 -27.75 35.51 -34.34
N VAL A 162 -27.36 34.65 -33.40
CA VAL A 162 -28.10 33.40 -33.12
C VAL A 162 -29.30 33.82 -32.26
N ASN A 163 -30.51 33.69 -32.75
CA ASN A 163 -31.70 33.80 -31.92
C ASN A 163 -31.74 32.54 -31.07
N VAL A 164 -31.58 32.70 -29.74
CA VAL A 164 -31.90 31.67 -28.79
C VAL A 164 -33.40 31.81 -28.53
N ASP A 165 -34.18 30.95 -29.15
CA ASP A 165 -35.59 30.79 -28.80
C ASP A 165 -35.64 29.99 -27.50
N ASP A 166 -36.19 30.59 -26.46
CA ASP A 166 -36.55 29.96 -25.22
C ASP A 166 -37.60 28.86 -25.46
N ASN A 167 -37.28 27.62 -25.06
CA ASN A 167 -38.24 26.58 -24.71
C ASN A 167 -37.77 25.85 -23.44
#